data_a417f6a6f26e27a51c6fdb43ff335f05
#
_entry.id   a417f6a6f26e27a51c6fdb43ff335f05
#
_cell.length_a   1.000
_cell.length_b   1.000
_cell.length_c   1.000
_cell.angle_alpha   90.00
_cell.angle_beta   90.00
_cell.angle_gamma   90.00
#
_symmetry.space_group_name_H-M   'P 1'
#
loop_
_entity.id
_entity.type
_entity.pdbx_description
1 polymer ?
#
loop_
_entity_poly.entity_id
_entity_poly.type
_entity_poly.pdbx_seq_one_letter_code
_entity_poly.pdbx_strand_id
1 'polypeptide(L)'
;MMKTLFALIAFTSLLLTGCSEPPYTNIDNAQLKTLLKQGTPLYDVRRPDEWRQTGVVEGSRKLTFVDASGRENPEFLRNFVAEVDKNEPVILICRTGNRTNALGYELAKQGYTKIYNVRDGITRWIGENHPTVR
;
A
#
# COMPACT_ATOMS: atom_id res chain seq x y z
N MET A 1 -29.78 -8.14 -63.76
CA MET A 1 -28.94 -8.99 -62.88
C MET A 1 -28.21 -8.05 -61.90
N MET A 2 -28.76 -7.89 -60.70
CA MET A 2 -28.12 -7.09 -59.67
C MET A 2 -27.26 -8.02 -58.79
N LYS A 3 -25.93 -7.79 -58.76
CA LYS A 3 -25.01 -8.46 -57.87
C LYS A 3 -24.96 -7.70 -56.56
N THR A 4 -25.60 -8.25 -55.56
CA THR A 4 -25.51 -7.74 -54.17
C THR A 4 -24.14 -8.14 -53.56
N LEU A 5 -23.31 -7.13 -53.37
CA LEU A 5 -22.03 -7.28 -52.69
C LEU A 5 -22.26 -7.21 -51.17
N PHE A 6 -22.18 -8.37 -50.49
CA PHE A 6 -22.18 -8.42 -49.02
C PHE A 6 -20.81 -8.02 -48.52
N ALA A 7 -20.70 -6.81 -47.99
CA ALA A 7 -19.52 -6.39 -47.24
C ALA A 7 -19.54 -7.00 -45.86
N LEU A 8 -18.64 -7.95 -45.63
CA LEU A 8 -18.40 -8.54 -44.32
C LEU A 8 -17.60 -7.52 -43.47
N ILE A 9 -18.27 -6.84 -42.57
CA ILE A 9 -17.60 -5.95 -41.60
C ILE A 9 -17.08 -6.89 -40.48
N ALA A 10 -15.78 -7.18 -40.50
CA ALA A 10 -15.09 -7.85 -39.41
C ALA A 10 -14.96 -6.87 -38.25
N PHE A 11 -15.78 -7.05 -37.22
CA PHE A 11 -15.70 -6.31 -35.96
C PHE A 11 -14.54 -6.88 -35.14
N THR A 12 -13.35 -6.31 -35.31
CA THR A 12 -12.19 -6.66 -34.49
C THR A 12 -12.42 -6.10 -33.08
N SER A 13 -12.89 -6.96 -32.20
CA SER A 13 -13.01 -6.66 -30.77
C SER A 13 -11.60 -6.55 -30.17
N LEU A 14 -11.11 -5.33 -30.02
CA LEU A 14 -9.86 -5.04 -29.33
C LEU A 14 -10.08 -5.28 -27.84
N LEU A 15 -9.68 -6.45 -27.33
CA LEU A 15 -9.65 -6.75 -25.92
C LEU A 15 -8.56 -5.88 -25.27
N LEU A 16 -8.96 -4.73 -24.76
CA LEU A 16 -8.15 -3.93 -23.84
C LEU A 16 -8.03 -4.71 -22.52
N THR A 17 -7.01 -5.56 -22.42
CA THR A 17 -6.57 -6.09 -21.14
C THR A 17 -5.92 -4.94 -20.36
N GLY A 18 -6.73 -4.08 -19.75
CA GLY A 18 -6.23 -3.07 -18.82
C GLY A 18 -5.74 -3.77 -17.56
N CYS A 19 -4.43 -3.64 -17.23
CA CYS A 19 -3.96 -3.91 -15.89
C CYS A 19 -4.71 -2.95 -14.95
N SER A 20 -5.56 -3.48 -14.06
CA SER A 20 -6.24 -2.65 -13.07
C SER A 20 -5.19 -2.08 -12.10
N GLU A 21 -5.22 -0.76 -11.87
CA GLU A 21 -4.37 -0.13 -10.88
C GLU A 21 -4.74 -0.65 -9.48
N PRO A 22 -3.75 -0.75 -8.56
CA PRO A 22 -4.04 -1.15 -7.19
C PRO A 22 -4.94 -0.10 -6.52
N PRO A 23 -5.77 -0.51 -5.55
CA PRO A 23 -6.69 0.40 -4.85
C PRO A 23 -5.99 1.28 -3.81
N TYR A 24 -4.70 1.47 -3.91
CA TYR A 24 -3.86 2.32 -3.09
C TYR A 24 -2.79 3.01 -3.96
N THR A 25 -2.18 4.06 -3.42
CA THR A 25 -1.13 4.81 -4.12
C THR A 25 0.24 4.39 -3.62
N ASN A 26 1.11 3.95 -4.53
CA ASN A 26 2.52 3.77 -4.23
C ASN A 26 3.23 5.12 -4.15
N ILE A 27 4.00 5.33 -3.10
CA ILE A 27 4.78 6.55 -2.88
C ILE A 27 6.26 6.24 -2.71
N ASP A 28 7.09 7.20 -3.11
CA ASP A 28 8.53 7.21 -2.84
C ASP A 28 8.85 7.95 -1.52
N ASN A 29 10.13 8.01 -1.17
CA ASN A 29 10.56 8.66 0.07
C ASN A 29 10.37 10.18 0.07
N ALA A 30 10.43 10.84 -1.08
CA ALA A 30 10.15 12.27 -1.19
C ALA A 30 8.67 12.56 -0.90
N GLN A 31 7.78 11.78 -1.48
CA GLN A 31 6.34 11.84 -1.24
C GLN A 31 6.00 11.48 0.22
N LEU A 32 6.67 10.47 0.78
CA LEU A 32 6.53 10.11 2.20
C LEU A 32 6.84 11.30 3.10
N LYS A 33 7.97 11.98 2.89
CA LYS A 33 8.33 13.17 3.65
C LYS A 33 7.29 14.28 3.55
N THR A 34 6.73 14.50 2.36
CA THR A 34 5.68 15.50 2.16
C THR A 34 4.42 15.16 2.95
N LEU A 35 3.96 13.91 2.89
CA LEU A 35 2.78 13.47 3.64
C LEU A 35 2.99 13.54 5.15
N LEU A 36 4.19 13.19 5.64
CA LEU A 36 4.53 13.31 7.06
C LEU A 36 4.49 14.77 7.54
N LYS A 37 4.97 15.70 6.73
CA LYS A 37 4.88 17.16 7.04
C LYS A 37 3.43 17.65 7.09
N GLN A 38 2.54 17.03 6.35
CA GLN A 38 1.11 17.32 6.37
C GLN A 38 0.38 16.69 7.56
N GLY A 39 1.07 15.91 8.39
CA GLY A 39 0.50 15.23 9.54
C GLY A 39 -0.20 13.91 9.22
N THR A 40 -0.01 13.35 8.02
CA THR A 40 -0.60 12.05 7.67
C THR A 40 -0.01 10.94 8.55
N PRO A 41 -0.85 10.14 9.22
CA PRO A 41 -0.36 9.06 10.08
C PRO A 41 0.37 7.98 9.28
N LEU A 42 1.50 7.53 9.83
CA LEU A 42 2.33 6.45 9.29
C LEU A 42 2.27 5.24 10.22
N TYR A 43 1.90 4.09 9.68
CA TYR A 43 1.90 2.81 10.39
C TYR A 43 3.04 1.93 9.90
N ASP A 44 3.96 1.61 10.80
CA ASP A 44 4.96 0.56 10.58
C ASP A 44 4.35 -0.78 11.01
N VAL A 45 4.02 -1.60 10.00
CA VAL A 45 3.27 -2.85 10.21
C VAL A 45 4.18 -4.07 10.35
N ARG A 46 5.48 -3.84 10.56
CA ARG A 46 6.47 -4.90 10.78
C ARG A 46 6.33 -5.51 12.17
N ARG A 47 7.17 -6.49 12.46
CA ARG A 47 7.23 -7.15 13.77
C ARG A 47 8.12 -6.39 14.76
N PRO A 48 7.93 -6.58 16.07
CA PRO A 48 8.77 -5.96 17.11
C PRO A 48 10.27 -6.25 16.98
N ASP A 49 10.65 -7.45 16.54
CA ASP A 49 12.05 -7.80 16.29
C ASP A 49 12.67 -6.97 15.16
N GLU A 50 11.93 -6.67 14.12
CA GLU A 50 12.36 -5.81 13.02
C GLU A 50 12.51 -4.34 13.48
N TRP A 51 11.59 -3.83 14.29
CA TRP A 51 11.71 -2.47 14.85
C TRP A 51 12.96 -2.31 15.74
N ARG A 52 13.27 -3.33 16.55
CA ARG A 52 14.49 -3.33 17.39
C ARG A 52 15.75 -3.37 16.54
N GLN A 53 15.73 -4.08 15.43
CA GLN A 53 16.88 -4.25 14.55
C GLN A 53 17.24 -2.95 13.82
N THR A 54 16.26 -2.28 13.23
CA THR A 54 16.50 -1.13 12.35
C THR A 54 16.09 0.21 12.93
N GLY A 55 15.26 0.24 13.96
CA GLY A 55 14.46 1.41 14.30
C GLY A 55 13.29 1.58 13.31
N VAL A 56 12.59 2.68 13.44
CA VAL A 56 11.43 3.06 12.61
C VAL A 56 11.61 4.49 12.09
N VAL A 57 10.86 4.84 11.05
CA VAL A 57 10.74 6.25 10.63
C VAL A 57 10.10 7.04 11.76
N GLU A 58 10.65 8.21 12.09
CA GLU A 58 10.15 9.04 13.18
C GLU A 58 8.65 9.35 13.02
N GLY A 59 7.91 9.22 14.11
CA GLY A 59 6.46 9.40 14.14
C GLY A 59 5.66 8.16 13.71
N SER A 60 6.31 7.05 13.37
CA SER A 60 5.61 5.80 13.05
C SER A 60 4.81 5.28 14.24
N ARG A 61 3.57 4.91 13.98
CA ARG A 61 2.76 4.07 14.86
C ARG A 61 3.07 2.62 14.58
N LYS A 62 3.36 1.84 15.62
CA LYS A 62 3.77 0.44 15.53
C LYS A 62 2.57 -0.46 15.69
N LEU A 63 2.22 -1.22 14.63
CA LEU A 63 1.09 -2.16 14.67
C LEU A 63 1.38 -3.35 13.75
N THR A 64 1.77 -4.47 14.33
CA THR A 64 2.17 -5.67 13.56
C THR A 64 1.00 -6.27 12.78
N PHE A 65 1.17 -6.39 11.46
CA PHE A 65 0.15 -7.00 10.59
C PHE A 65 0.23 -8.52 10.55
N VAL A 66 1.42 -9.09 10.34
CA VAL A 66 1.62 -10.55 10.28
C VAL A 66 2.75 -11.00 11.20
N ASP A 67 2.64 -12.22 11.71
CA ASP A 67 3.70 -12.85 12.48
C ASP A 67 4.86 -13.36 11.59
N ALA A 68 5.87 -14.00 12.21
CA ALA A 68 7.03 -14.51 11.49
C ALA A 68 6.70 -15.65 10.51
N SER A 69 5.56 -16.33 10.67
CA SER A 69 5.09 -17.37 9.76
C SER A 69 4.16 -16.82 8.65
N GLY A 70 3.91 -15.51 8.64
CA GLY A 70 3.04 -14.86 7.67
C GLY A 70 1.55 -14.90 8.01
N ARG A 71 1.19 -15.34 9.22
CA ARG A 71 -0.21 -15.32 9.69
C ARG A 71 -0.59 -13.91 10.13
N GLU A 72 -1.78 -13.50 9.73
CA GLU A 72 -2.31 -12.21 10.16
C GLU A 72 -2.51 -12.16 11.69
N ASN A 73 -2.16 -11.02 12.27
CA ASN A 73 -2.49 -10.69 13.63
C ASN A 73 -4.01 -10.48 13.73
N PRO A 74 -4.75 -11.33 14.48
CA PRO A 74 -6.22 -11.24 14.55
C PRO A 74 -6.70 -9.91 15.14
N GLU A 75 -5.86 -9.21 15.90
CA GLU A 75 -6.18 -7.92 16.50
C GLU A 75 -5.90 -6.72 15.58
N PHE A 76 -5.15 -6.95 14.47
CA PHE A 76 -4.70 -5.86 13.62
C PHE A 76 -5.84 -5.00 13.11
N LEU A 77 -6.77 -5.62 12.41
CA LEU A 77 -7.86 -4.89 11.77
C LEU A 77 -8.75 -4.15 12.77
N ARG A 78 -9.04 -4.79 13.92
CA ARG A 78 -9.80 -4.17 14.99
C ARG A 78 -9.11 -2.91 15.53
N ASN A 79 -7.83 -3.00 15.80
CA ASN A 79 -7.05 -1.88 16.32
C ASN A 79 -6.88 -0.77 15.27
N PHE A 80 -6.62 -1.15 14.03
CA PHE A 80 -6.47 -0.19 12.94
C PHE A 80 -7.76 0.59 12.67
N VAL A 81 -8.89 -0.09 12.59
CA VAL A 81 -10.21 0.53 12.36
C VAL A 81 -10.60 1.47 13.51
N ALA A 82 -10.21 1.15 14.74
CA ALA A 82 -10.45 2.02 15.89
C ALA A 82 -9.65 3.34 15.85
N GLU A 83 -8.51 3.35 15.16
CA GLU A 83 -7.59 4.49 15.13
C GLU A 83 -7.65 5.32 13.84
N VAL A 84 -8.06 4.72 12.73
CA VAL A 84 -7.99 5.33 11.39
C VAL A 84 -9.37 5.36 10.75
N ASP A 85 -9.85 6.55 10.42
CA ASP A 85 -11.08 6.73 9.67
C ASP A 85 -10.90 6.32 8.20
N LYS A 86 -11.94 5.70 7.63
CA LYS A 86 -11.88 5.13 6.27
C LYS A 86 -11.67 6.17 5.16
N ASN A 87 -12.05 7.41 5.38
CA ASN A 87 -11.94 8.50 4.41
C ASN A 87 -10.71 9.40 4.65
N GLU A 88 -9.96 9.14 5.70
CA GLU A 88 -8.74 9.88 6.02
C GLU A 88 -7.49 9.22 5.40
N PRO A 89 -6.48 10.01 5.02
CA PRO A 89 -5.26 9.45 4.46
C PRO A 89 -4.46 8.69 5.53
N VAL A 90 -3.87 7.58 5.13
CA VAL A 90 -2.99 6.76 5.97
C VAL A 90 -1.82 6.22 5.14
N ILE A 91 -0.63 6.23 5.73
CA ILE A 91 0.58 5.69 5.12
C ILE A 91 0.94 4.37 5.79
N LEU A 92 1.30 3.39 4.98
CA LEU A 92 1.73 2.07 5.42
C LEU A 92 3.18 1.84 5.01
N ILE A 93 4.01 1.37 5.95
CA ILE A 93 5.39 0.96 5.68
C ILE A 93 5.66 -0.43 6.26
N CYS A 94 6.34 -1.24 5.49
CA CYS A 94 6.92 -2.50 5.96
C CYS A 94 8.40 -2.58 5.56
N ARG A 95 8.98 -3.77 5.45
CA ARG A 95 10.40 -3.90 5.11
C ARG A 95 10.69 -3.52 3.66
N THR A 96 9.95 -4.08 2.70
CA THR A 96 10.20 -3.94 1.25
C THR A 96 8.97 -3.55 0.43
N GLY A 97 7.82 -3.34 1.08
CA GLY A 97 6.55 -3.00 0.41
C GLY A 97 5.62 -4.19 0.14
N ASN A 98 6.04 -5.44 0.34
CA ASN A 98 5.21 -6.61 0.03
C ASN A 98 4.05 -6.81 1.01
N ARG A 99 4.30 -6.73 2.32
CA ARG A 99 3.25 -6.85 3.34
C ARG A 99 2.23 -5.73 3.22
N THR A 100 2.69 -4.52 3.00
CA THR A 100 1.82 -3.35 2.84
C THR A 100 1.07 -3.34 1.51
N ASN A 101 1.60 -3.98 0.48
CA ASN A 101 0.87 -4.26 -0.75
C ASN A 101 -0.37 -5.13 -0.46
N ALA A 102 -0.20 -6.26 0.21
CA ALA A 102 -1.30 -7.13 0.60
C ALA A 102 -2.30 -6.42 1.53
N LEU A 103 -1.79 -5.70 2.54
CA LEU A 103 -2.63 -4.93 3.47
C LEU A 103 -3.42 -3.83 2.76
N GLY A 104 -2.84 -3.16 1.77
CA GLY A 104 -3.52 -2.13 0.98
C GLY A 104 -4.77 -2.66 0.28
N TYR A 105 -4.70 -3.85 -0.31
CA TYR A 105 -5.87 -4.53 -0.87
C TYR A 105 -6.91 -4.88 0.20
N GLU A 106 -6.46 -5.39 1.35
CA GLU A 106 -7.35 -5.75 2.46
C GLU A 106 -8.11 -4.53 2.99
N LEU A 107 -7.40 -3.43 3.25
CA LEU A 107 -8.00 -2.19 3.75
C LEU A 107 -8.94 -1.56 2.73
N ALA A 108 -8.63 -1.61 1.45
CA ALA A 108 -9.53 -1.13 0.39
C ALA A 108 -10.86 -1.89 0.39
N LYS A 109 -10.84 -3.21 0.60
CA LYS A 109 -12.05 -4.02 0.78
C LYS A 109 -12.86 -3.61 2.00
N GLN A 110 -12.19 -3.10 3.04
CA GLN A 110 -12.84 -2.56 4.25
C GLN A 110 -13.40 -1.15 4.05
N GLY A 111 -13.18 -0.52 2.90
CA GLY A 111 -13.69 0.81 2.57
C GLY A 111 -12.71 1.96 2.77
N TYR A 112 -11.44 1.69 3.01
CA TYR A 112 -10.40 2.74 3.05
C TYR A 112 -10.13 3.27 1.66
N THR A 113 -10.17 4.60 1.49
CA THR A 113 -10.12 5.26 0.19
C THR A 113 -8.81 6.01 -0.10
N LYS A 114 -8.01 6.29 0.92
CA LYS A 114 -6.77 7.10 0.82
C LYS A 114 -5.59 6.39 1.46
N ILE A 115 -5.21 5.26 0.87
CA ILE A 115 -4.10 4.43 1.34
C ILE A 115 -2.85 4.76 0.54
N TYR A 116 -1.75 5.05 1.24
CA TYR A 116 -0.42 5.25 0.65
C TYR A 116 0.50 4.13 1.07
N ASN A 117 1.09 3.45 0.11
CA ASN A 117 2.07 2.39 0.33
C ASN A 117 3.48 2.93 0.05
N VAL A 118 4.36 2.89 1.04
CA VAL A 118 5.79 3.16 0.82
C VAL A 118 6.37 2.00 0.01
N ARG A 119 6.48 2.19 -1.30
CA ARG A 119 6.71 1.14 -2.31
C ARG A 119 7.85 0.20 -1.98
N ASP A 120 8.99 0.75 -1.58
CA ASP A 120 10.22 -0.01 -1.35
C ASP A 120 10.53 -0.20 0.15
N GLY A 121 9.60 0.21 1.00
CA GLY A 121 9.65 0.03 2.44
C GLY A 121 10.81 0.73 3.14
N ILE A 122 11.05 0.32 4.39
CA ILE A 122 12.11 0.93 5.21
C ILE A 122 13.51 0.59 4.71
N THR A 123 13.67 -0.50 3.96
CA THR A 123 14.95 -0.88 3.39
C THR A 123 15.50 0.22 2.49
N ARG A 124 14.66 0.79 1.62
CA ARG A 124 15.07 1.89 0.76
C ARG A 124 15.25 3.20 1.53
N TRP A 125 14.41 3.45 2.52
CA TRP A 125 14.56 4.61 3.40
C TRP A 125 15.95 4.64 4.05
N ILE A 126 16.37 3.52 4.63
CA ILE A 126 17.69 3.37 5.23
C ILE A 126 18.80 3.41 4.16
N GLY A 127 18.59 2.75 3.03
CA GLY A 127 19.54 2.73 1.92
C GLY A 127 19.83 4.10 1.31
N GLU A 128 18.88 5.03 1.40
CA GLU A 128 19.02 6.43 1.01
C GLU A 128 19.54 7.33 2.15
N ASN A 129 20.03 6.73 3.23
CA ASN A 129 20.58 7.41 4.41
C ASN A 129 19.58 8.30 5.16
N HIS A 130 18.30 7.98 5.13
CA HIS A 130 17.33 8.67 5.96
C HIS A 130 17.34 8.11 7.39
N PRO A 131 17.09 8.96 8.42
CA PRO A 131 17.23 8.56 9.81
C PRO A 131 16.09 7.67 10.27
N THR A 132 16.40 6.79 11.23
CA THR A 132 15.44 6.02 12.02
C THR A 132 15.59 6.33 13.50
N VAL A 133 14.52 6.11 14.26
CA VAL A 133 14.48 6.24 15.72
C VAL A 133 14.12 4.92 16.38
N ARG A 134 14.51 4.72 17.64
CA ARG A 134 14.22 3.50 18.42
C ARG A 134 12.91 3.63 19.18
#